data_d3f050383c0139f140bf9d6ca1d24399
#
_entry.id   d3f050383c0139f140bf9d6ca1d24399
#
_cell.length_a   1.000
_cell.length_b   1.000
_cell.length_c   1.000
_cell.angle_alpha   90.00
_cell.angle_beta   90.00
_cell.angle_gamma   90.00
#
_symmetry.space_group_name_H-M   'P 1'
#
loop_
_entity.id
_entity.type
_entity.pdbx_description
1 polymer ?
#
loop_
_entity_poly.entity_id
_entity_poly.type
_entity_poly.pdbx_seq_one_letter_code
_entity_poly.pdbx_strand_id
1 'polypeptide(L)'
;MNKKTITIIVGIIFLFIGSILVKQNYGEHKSHNSKQVGKTDKYAIQWTPSIQSALRKEMHSITKNYQELVSNLAQGEWNKVVENSHNIHSAFILKQELSEEDMDDLYRILPERFIEMDSKFHDHALKLAMAAQAKDGELASMYSGKMMEGCVSCHQVYAKDRFEGYSIETETTHEH
;
A
#
# COMPACT_ATOMS: atom_id res chain seq x y z
N MET A 1 57.06 0.54 10.23
CA MET A 1 55.88 0.79 9.38
C MET A 1 55.21 2.07 9.87
N ASN A 2 55.02 3.08 9.01
CA ASN A 2 54.64 4.43 9.42
C ASN A 2 53.12 4.47 9.68
N LYS A 3 52.68 5.21 10.74
CA LYS A 3 51.23 5.30 11.12
C LYS A 3 50.31 5.65 9.94
N LYS A 4 50.80 6.49 9.01
CA LYS A 4 50.07 6.85 7.77
C LYS A 4 49.82 5.66 6.83
N THR A 5 50.78 4.71 6.73
CA THR A 5 50.67 3.53 5.88
C THR A 5 49.65 2.54 6.45
N ILE A 6 49.56 2.42 7.79
CA ILE A 6 48.55 1.56 8.45
C ILE A 6 47.14 2.08 8.23
N THR A 7 46.92 3.40 8.32
CA THR A 7 45.60 4.01 8.12
C THR A 7 45.10 3.83 6.70
N ILE A 8 45.98 3.90 5.68
CA ILE A 8 45.59 3.69 4.28
C ILE A 8 45.22 2.22 4.01
N ILE A 9 45.97 1.27 4.58
CA ILE A 9 45.69 -0.17 4.40
C ILE A 9 44.33 -0.55 5.08
N VAL A 10 44.06 -0.03 6.26
CA VAL A 10 42.76 -0.27 6.96
C VAL A 10 41.61 0.34 6.18
N GLY A 11 41.75 1.54 5.60
CA GLY A 11 40.72 2.17 4.77
C GLY A 11 40.40 1.37 3.51
N ILE A 12 41.40 0.80 2.83
CA ILE A 12 41.20 -0.01 1.63
C ILE A 12 40.51 -1.34 1.95
N ILE A 13 40.84 -1.97 3.08
CA ILE A 13 40.19 -3.21 3.54
C ILE A 13 38.71 -2.99 3.82
N PHE A 14 38.32 -1.86 4.45
CA PHE A 14 36.92 -1.53 4.71
C PHE A 14 36.11 -1.30 3.42
N LEU A 15 36.70 -0.71 2.39
CA LEU A 15 36.05 -0.52 1.08
C LEU A 15 35.81 -1.84 0.34
N PHE A 16 36.70 -2.80 0.45
CA PHE A 16 36.57 -4.12 -0.18
C PHE A 16 35.56 -5.01 0.57
N ILE A 17 35.50 -4.97 1.90
CA ILE A 17 34.53 -5.73 2.70
C ILE A 17 33.11 -5.20 2.46
N GLY A 18 32.90 -3.89 2.37
CA GLY A 18 31.62 -3.29 2.03
C GLY A 18 31.08 -3.73 0.67
N SER A 19 31.97 -3.85 -0.35
CA SER A 19 31.59 -4.30 -1.69
C SER A 19 31.22 -5.78 -1.79
N ILE A 20 31.79 -6.62 -0.92
CA ILE A 20 31.49 -8.07 -0.89
C ILE A 20 30.15 -8.33 -0.18
N LEU A 21 29.82 -7.59 0.87
CA LEU A 21 28.55 -7.75 1.61
C LEU A 21 27.34 -7.27 0.81
N VAL A 22 27.48 -6.28 -0.05
CA VAL A 22 26.38 -5.81 -0.94
C VAL A 22 26.05 -6.82 -2.04
N LYS A 23 27.02 -7.62 -2.50
CA LYS A 23 26.80 -8.64 -3.54
C LYS A 23 26.08 -9.91 -3.06
N GLN A 24 26.06 -10.18 -1.77
CA GLN A 24 25.43 -11.41 -1.24
C GLN A 24 23.96 -11.28 -0.90
N ASN A 25 23.36 -10.08 -0.96
CA ASN A 25 21.94 -9.85 -0.63
C ASN A 25 21.04 -9.65 -1.87
N TYR A 26 21.56 -9.79 -3.08
CA TYR A 26 20.71 -9.94 -4.26
C TYR A 26 20.39 -11.44 -4.43
N GLY A 27 19.48 -11.92 -3.59
CA GLY A 27 18.93 -13.26 -3.67
C GLY A 27 18.21 -13.44 -5.00
N GLU A 28 18.59 -14.49 -5.74
CA GLU A 28 17.92 -14.96 -6.94
C GLU A 28 16.41 -15.11 -6.69
N HIS A 29 15.61 -14.30 -7.38
CA HIS A 29 14.19 -14.55 -7.55
C HIS A 29 14.04 -15.82 -8.38
N LYS A 30 13.92 -16.98 -7.72
CA LYS A 30 13.54 -18.23 -8.39
C LYS A 30 12.12 -18.05 -8.94
N SER A 31 12.05 -17.96 -10.26
CA SER A 31 10.81 -18.10 -11.02
C SER A 31 10.16 -19.44 -10.66
N HIS A 32 9.09 -19.40 -9.86
CA HIS A 32 8.23 -20.55 -9.68
C HIS A 32 7.32 -20.69 -10.91
N ASN A 33 7.72 -21.60 -11.79
CA ASN A 33 6.89 -22.11 -12.88
C ASN A 33 5.66 -22.83 -12.30
N SER A 34 4.54 -22.15 -12.15
CA SER A 34 3.29 -22.72 -11.69
C SER A 34 2.40 -23.04 -12.90
N LYS A 35 2.22 -24.33 -13.16
CA LYS A 35 1.24 -24.90 -14.07
C LYS A 35 -0.13 -24.27 -13.88
N GLN A 36 -0.73 -23.75 -14.95
CA GLN A 36 -2.11 -23.29 -15.00
C GLN A 36 -3.06 -24.47 -14.79
N VAL A 37 -3.54 -24.61 -13.57
CA VAL A 37 -4.81 -25.25 -13.26
C VAL A 37 -5.83 -24.13 -13.16
N GLY A 38 -6.98 -24.26 -13.80
CA GLY A 38 -8.04 -23.25 -13.80
C GLY A 38 -8.37 -22.81 -12.38
N LYS A 39 -7.75 -21.71 -11.93
CA LYS A 39 -7.96 -21.13 -10.61
C LYS A 39 -9.22 -20.28 -10.67
N THR A 40 -10.30 -20.75 -10.06
CA THR A 40 -11.21 -19.83 -9.37
C THR A 40 -10.35 -18.93 -8.52
N ASP A 41 -10.39 -17.62 -8.79
CA ASP A 41 -9.54 -16.66 -8.11
C ASP A 41 -9.81 -16.74 -6.59
N LYS A 42 -8.86 -17.28 -5.82
CA LYS A 42 -8.97 -17.50 -4.37
C LYS A 42 -9.37 -16.23 -3.59
N TYR A 43 -9.24 -15.08 -4.24
CA TYR A 43 -9.50 -13.76 -3.67
C TYR A 43 -10.71 -13.06 -4.29
N ALA A 44 -11.44 -13.72 -5.21
CA ALA A 44 -12.65 -13.14 -5.78
C ALA A 44 -13.73 -13.02 -4.71
N ILE A 45 -14.10 -11.78 -4.38
CA ILE A 45 -15.18 -11.49 -3.43
C ILE A 45 -16.49 -11.39 -4.23
N GLN A 46 -17.51 -12.10 -3.78
CA GLN A 46 -18.85 -12.06 -4.38
C GLN A 46 -19.63 -10.85 -3.83
N TRP A 47 -19.39 -9.69 -4.45
CA TRP A 47 -20.03 -8.44 -4.05
C TRP A 47 -21.54 -8.42 -4.38
N THR A 48 -22.39 -8.09 -3.42
CA THR A 48 -23.76 -7.69 -3.74
C THR A 48 -23.76 -6.29 -4.38
N PRO A 49 -24.79 -5.93 -5.18
CA PRO A 49 -24.87 -4.61 -5.80
C PRO A 49 -24.85 -3.46 -4.80
N SER A 50 -25.51 -3.59 -3.64
CA SER A 50 -25.53 -2.60 -2.58
C SER A 50 -24.15 -2.40 -1.96
N ILE A 51 -23.50 -3.46 -1.55
CA ILE A 51 -22.14 -3.44 -0.99
C ILE A 51 -21.13 -2.87 -2.00
N GLN A 52 -21.21 -3.29 -3.25
CA GLN A 52 -20.33 -2.76 -4.30
C GLN A 52 -20.52 -1.26 -4.54
N SER A 53 -21.77 -0.79 -4.49
CA SER A 53 -22.09 0.65 -4.64
C SER A 53 -21.52 1.46 -3.48
N ALA A 54 -21.76 1.02 -2.23
CA ALA A 54 -21.23 1.70 -1.04
C ALA A 54 -19.70 1.70 -1.01
N LEU A 55 -19.04 0.57 -1.33
CA LEU A 55 -17.58 0.48 -1.43
C LEU A 55 -17.01 1.47 -2.47
N ARG A 56 -17.65 1.61 -3.64
CA ARG A 56 -17.21 2.58 -4.65
C ARG A 56 -17.28 4.02 -4.15
N LYS A 57 -18.33 4.39 -3.41
CA LYS A 57 -18.47 5.72 -2.82
C LYS A 57 -17.38 5.97 -1.77
N GLU A 58 -17.10 4.98 -0.94
CA GLU A 58 -16.03 5.06 0.05
C GLU A 58 -14.66 5.24 -0.61
N MET A 59 -14.33 4.42 -1.62
CA MET A 59 -13.09 4.56 -2.38
C MET A 59 -12.97 5.93 -3.07
N HIS A 60 -14.07 6.47 -3.60
CA HIS A 60 -14.08 7.81 -4.18
C HIS A 60 -13.81 8.90 -3.15
N SER A 61 -14.44 8.82 -1.98
CA SER A 61 -14.21 9.75 -0.88
C SER A 61 -12.77 9.69 -0.37
N ILE A 62 -12.24 8.48 -0.15
CA ILE A 62 -10.84 8.26 0.25
C ILE A 62 -9.88 8.85 -0.77
N THR A 63 -10.09 8.58 -2.07
CA THR A 63 -9.23 9.08 -3.14
C THR A 63 -9.20 10.61 -3.17
N LYS A 64 -10.37 11.26 -3.06
CA LYS A 64 -10.47 12.72 -3.01
C LYS A 64 -9.71 13.30 -1.83
N ASN A 65 -9.97 12.80 -0.62
CA ASN A 65 -9.27 13.26 0.59
C ASN A 65 -7.76 13.02 0.51
N TYR A 66 -7.31 11.90 -0.08
CA TYR A 66 -5.89 11.58 -0.23
C TYR A 66 -5.20 12.51 -1.23
N GLN A 67 -5.83 12.85 -2.36
CA GLN A 67 -5.29 13.82 -3.32
C GLN A 67 -5.11 15.20 -2.69
N GLU A 68 -6.11 15.67 -1.94
CA GLU A 68 -6.05 16.94 -1.20
C GLU A 68 -4.97 16.89 -0.12
N LEU A 69 -4.85 15.75 0.61
CA LEU A 69 -3.84 15.52 1.64
C LEU A 69 -2.43 15.68 1.08
N VAL A 70 -2.12 15.02 -0.03
CA VAL A 70 -0.79 15.08 -0.65
C VAL A 70 -0.46 16.51 -1.07
N SER A 71 -1.42 17.22 -1.67
CA SER A 71 -1.26 18.63 -2.05
C SER A 71 -1.02 19.52 -0.83
N ASN A 72 -1.83 19.36 0.22
CA ASN A 72 -1.72 20.14 1.46
C ASN A 72 -0.41 19.86 2.21
N LEU A 73 0.05 18.60 2.21
CA LEU A 73 1.32 18.19 2.82
C LEU A 73 2.50 18.87 2.14
N ALA A 74 2.51 18.90 0.79
CA ALA A 74 3.56 19.57 0.02
C ALA A 74 3.60 21.10 0.26
N GLN A 75 2.47 21.70 0.65
CA GLN A 75 2.35 23.12 0.95
C GLN A 75 2.56 23.48 2.42
N GLY A 76 2.72 22.47 3.30
CA GLY A 76 2.82 22.68 4.76
C GLY A 76 1.53 23.13 5.43
N GLU A 77 0.37 22.87 4.78
CA GLU A 77 -0.96 23.20 5.29
C GLU A 77 -1.42 22.19 6.35
N TRP A 78 -0.70 22.14 7.46
CA TRP A 78 -0.79 21.08 8.48
C TRP A 78 -2.22 20.81 8.97
N ASN A 79 -3.01 21.86 9.22
CA ASN A 79 -4.38 21.69 9.70
C ASN A 79 -5.25 20.95 8.67
N LYS A 80 -5.06 21.25 7.37
CA LYS A 80 -5.79 20.55 6.29
C LYS A 80 -5.32 19.11 6.13
N VAL A 81 -4.01 18.86 6.32
CA VAL A 81 -3.47 17.48 6.34
C VAL A 81 -4.12 16.67 7.46
N VAL A 82 -4.22 17.24 8.67
CA VAL A 82 -4.91 16.61 9.80
C VAL A 82 -6.37 16.30 9.47
N GLU A 83 -7.09 17.27 8.92
CA GLU A 83 -8.50 17.12 8.52
C GLU A 83 -8.69 16.01 7.48
N ASN A 84 -7.95 16.05 6.37
CA ASN A 84 -8.02 15.03 5.33
C ASN A 84 -7.66 13.64 5.88
N SER A 85 -6.65 13.55 6.76
CA SER A 85 -6.25 12.29 7.38
C SER A 85 -7.34 11.71 8.28
N HIS A 86 -8.01 12.55 9.08
CA HIS A 86 -9.14 12.12 9.90
C HIS A 86 -10.34 11.72 9.06
N ASN A 87 -10.62 12.44 7.96
CA ASN A 87 -11.69 12.08 7.03
C ASN A 87 -11.46 10.70 6.41
N ILE A 88 -10.20 10.37 6.09
CA ILE A 88 -9.84 9.03 5.59
C ILE A 88 -9.95 8.00 6.71
N HIS A 89 -9.37 8.26 7.89
CA HIS A 89 -9.42 7.33 9.01
C HIS A 89 -10.84 6.98 9.43
N SER A 90 -11.75 7.94 9.36
CA SER A 90 -13.17 7.79 9.73
C SER A 90 -14.11 7.60 8.53
N ALA A 91 -13.60 7.27 7.35
CA ALA A 91 -14.41 6.98 6.18
C ALA A 91 -15.11 5.64 6.36
N PHE A 92 -16.32 5.66 6.92
CA PHE A 92 -17.16 4.48 7.16
C PHE A 92 -18.49 4.60 6.38
N ILE A 93 -18.40 4.93 5.08
CA ILE A 93 -19.59 5.03 4.20
C ILE A 93 -20.33 3.70 4.14
N LEU A 94 -19.61 2.58 4.12
CA LEU A 94 -20.18 1.24 4.21
C LEU A 94 -21.13 1.12 5.42
N LYS A 95 -20.70 1.54 6.60
CA LYS A 95 -21.54 1.47 7.82
C LYS A 95 -22.73 2.44 7.82
N GLN A 96 -22.67 3.51 7.02
CA GLN A 96 -23.71 4.53 6.97
C GLN A 96 -24.78 4.22 5.92
N GLU A 97 -24.44 3.55 4.84
CA GLU A 97 -25.32 3.32 3.70
C GLU A 97 -25.87 1.89 3.62
N LEU A 98 -25.23 0.93 4.28
CA LEU A 98 -25.68 -0.46 4.24
C LEU A 98 -26.75 -0.73 5.30
N SER A 99 -27.73 -1.55 4.94
CA SER A 99 -28.70 -2.12 5.88
C SER A 99 -27.99 -3.10 6.85
N GLU A 100 -28.66 -3.48 7.95
CA GLU A 100 -28.13 -4.51 8.85
C GLU A 100 -27.89 -5.84 8.12
N GLU A 101 -28.79 -6.23 7.21
CA GLU A 101 -28.65 -7.45 6.39
C GLU A 101 -27.41 -7.35 5.46
N ASP A 102 -27.22 -6.24 4.75
CA ASP A 102 -26.05 -6.01 3.92
C ASP A 102 -24.74 -5.99 4.74
N MET A 103 -24.79 -5.49 5.98
CA MET A 103 -23.64 -5.50 6.89
C MET A 103 -23.27 -6.93 7.31
N ASP A 104 -24.26 -7.77 7.63
CA ASP A 104 -24.04 -9.17 7.95
C ASP A 104 -23.48 -9.93 6.73
N ASP A 105 -23.97 -9.64 5.54
CA ASP A 105 -23.46 -10.15 4.29
C ASP A 105 -22.01 -9.71 4.06
N LEU A 106 -21.71 -8.43 4.27
CA LEU A 106 -20.35 -7.87 4.15
C LEU A 106 -19.37 -8.63 5.04
N TYR A 107 -19.67 -8.81 6.32
CA TYR A 107 -18.78 -9.53 7.24
C TYR A 107 -18.59 -10.99 6.87
N ARG A 108 -19.58 -11.63 6.22
CA ARG A 108 -19.51 -13.01 5.79
C ARG A 108 -18.66 -13.20 4.52
N ILE A 109 -18.68 -12.22 3.61
CA ILE A 109 -17.99 -12.33 2.32
C ILE A 109 -16.55 -11.79 2.34
N LEU A 110 -16.20 -10.92 3.30
CA LEU A 110 -14.86 -10.33 3.35
C LEU A 110 -13.82 -11.32 3.87
N PRO A 111 -12.76 -11.59 3.09
CA PRO A 111 -11.62 -12.35 3.60
C PRO A 111 -10.93 -11.59 4.74
N GLU A 112 -10.43 -12.33 5.74
CA GLU A 112 -9.66 -11.77 6.85
C GLU A 112 -8.53 -10.84 6.35
N ARG A 113 -7.80 -11.26 5.33
CA ARG A 113 -6.75 -10.44 4.72
C ARG A 113 -7.23 -9.10 4.17
N PHE A 114 -8.46 -9.05 3.62
CA PHE A 114 -9.04 -7.77 3.17
C PHE A 114 -9.23 -6.83 4.37
N ILE A 115 -9.82 -7.35 5.45
CA ILE A 115 -10.08 -6.59 6.68
C ILE A 115 -8.77 -6.09 7.31
N GLU A 116 -7.71 -6.92 7.34
CA GLU A 116 -6.39 -6.53 7.83
C GLU A 116 -5.76 -5.40 6.99
N MET A 117 -5.85 -5.49 5.66
CA MET A 117 -5.30 -4.47 4.76
C MET A 117 -6.05 -3.15 4.90
N ASP A 118 -7.38 -3.20 4.99
CA ASP A 118 -8.25 -2.05 5.20
C ASP A 118 -7.96 -1.37 6.54
N SER A 119 -7.97 -2.12 7.63
CA SER A 119 -7.65 -1.62 8.97
C SER A 119 -6.27 -0.95 9.02
N LYS A 120 -5.26 -1.58 8.42
CA LYS A 120 -3.90 -1.04 8.37
C LYS A 120 -3.82 0.27 7.58
N PHE A 121 -4.59 0.39 6.50
CA PHE A 121 -4.66 1.63 5.72
C PHE A 121 -5.24 2.78 6.56
N HIS A 122 -6.36 2.55 7.25
CA HIS A 122 -6.98 3.53 8.14
C HIS A 122 -6.09 3.89 9.34
N ASP A 123 -5.35 2.94 9.90
CA ASP A 123 -4.34 3.18 10.94
C ASP A 123 -3.20 4.08 10.46
N HIS A 124 -2.76 3.93 9.21
CA HIS A 124 -1.75 4.83 8.65
C HIS A 124 -2.27 6.24 8.48
N ALA A 125 -3.54 6.42 8.13
CA ALA A 125 -4.17 7.74 8.08
C ALA A 125 -4.19 8.41 9.46
N LEU A 126 -4.52 7.67 10.52
CA LEU A 126 -4.47 8.20 11.89
C LEU A 126 -3.05 8.61 12.31
N LYS A 127 -2.06 7.76 12.04
CA LYS A 127 -0.64 8.06 12.33
C LYS A 127 -0.14 9.27 11.55
N LEU A 128 -0.61 9.44 10.30
CA LEU A 128 -0.32 10.63 9.50
C LEU A 128 -0.93 11.88 10.14
N ALA A 129 -2.17 11.82 10.63
CA ALA A 129 -2.78 12.93 11.35
C ALA A 129 -1.95 13.35 12.56
N MET A 130 -1.46 12.38 13.36
CA MET A 130 -0.60 12.65 14.52
C MET A 130 0.73 13.28 14.11
N ALA A 131 1.38 12.81 13.05
CA ALA A 131 2.61 13.39 12.52
C ALA A 131 2.38 14.85 12.04
N ALA A 132 1.25 15.09 11.35
CA ALA A 132 0.88 16.43 10.89
C ALA A 132 0.57 17.40 12.05
N GLN A 133 -0.07 16.92 13.12
CA GLN A 133 -0.27 17.70 14.34
C GLN A 133 1.07 18.14 14.97
N ALA A 134 2.06 17.24 14.95
CA ALA A 134 3.41 17.53 15.39
C ALA A 134 4.23 18.36 14.37
N LYS A 135 3.69 18.63 13.17
CA LYS A 135 4.37 19.27 12.03
C LYS A 135 5.65 18.53 11.62
N ASP A 136 5.68 17.21 11.83
CA ASP A 136 6.75 16.32 11.40
C ASP A 136 6.54 15.93 9.94
N GLY A 137 7.18 16.67 9.03
CA GLY A 137 7.03 16.48 7.59
C GLY A 137 7.61 15.16 7.08
N GLU A 138 8.70 14.68 7.70
CA GLU A 138 9.32 13.41 7.33
C GLU A 138 8.40 12.24 7.69
N LEU A 139 7.92 12.21 8.92
CA LEU A 139 7.02 11.17 9.40
C LEU A 139 5.66 11.19 8.65
N ALA A 140 5.12 12.39 8.40
CA ALA A 140 3.87 12.54 7.63
C ALA A 140 4.03 12.03 6.19
N SER A 141 5.15 12.34 5.52
CA SER A 141 5.47 11.86 4.17
C SER A 141 5.64 10.34 4.15
N MET A 142 6.27 9.76 5.17
CA MET A 142 6.41 8.31 5.30
C MET A 142 5.04 7.62 5.40
N TYR A 143 4.13 8.10 6.25
CA TYR A 143 2.80 7.51 6.36
C TYR A 143 1.94 7.73 5.14
N SER A 144 2.06 8.87 4.44
CA SER A 144 1.44 9.06 3.13
C SER A 144 1.90 8.01 2.12
N GLY A 145 3.20 7.73 2.04
CA GLY A 145 3.74 6.65 1.22
C GLY A 145 3.19 5.27 1.60
N LYS A 146 3.03 4.97 2.91
CA LYS A 146 2.43 3.73 3.39
C LYS A 146 0.97 3.59 3.03
N MET A 147 0.21 4.68 2.99
CA MET A 147 -1.17 4.67 2.50
C MET A 147 -1.23 4.36 1.00
N MET A 148 -0.36 4.97 0.20
CA MET A 148 -0.26 4.65 -1.24
C MET A 148 0.10 3.18 -1.47
N GLU A 149 1.07 2.63 -0.73
CA GLU A 149 1.43 1.21 -0.76
C GLU A 149 0.21 0.32 -0.44
N GLY A 150 -0.62 0.73 0.53
CA GLY A 150 -1.88 0.07 0.88
C GLY A 150 -2.88 0.05 -0.28
N CYS A 151 -3.09 1.20 -0.94
CA CYS A 151 -3.95 1.28 -2.13
C CYS A 151 -3.51 0.31 -3.24
N VAL A 152 -2.21 0.35 -3.59
CA VAL A 152 -1.63 -0.50 -4.64
C VAL A 152 -1.78 -1.97 -4.28
N SER A 153 -1.39 -2.36 -3.06
CA SER A 153 -1.41 -3.75 -2.61
C SER A 153 -2.84 -4.33 -2.59
N CYS A 154 -3.82 -3.55 -2.12
CA CYS A 154 -5.22 -3.96 -2.10
C CYS A 154 -5.77 -4.10 -3.53
N HIS A 155 -5.52 -3.12 -4.40
CA HIS A 155 -6.01 -3.14 -5.79
C HIS A 155 -5.42 -4.29 -6.60
N GLN A 156 -4.15 -4.63 -6.41
CA GLN A 156 -3.52 -5.78 -7.06
C GLN A 156 -4.18 -7.11 -6.71
N VAL A 157 -4.77 -7.23 -5.53
CA VAL A 157 -5.39 -8.46 -5.06
C VAL A 157 -6.89 -8.49 -5.36
N TYR A 158 -7.61 -7.40 -5.07
CA TYR A 158 -9.07 -7.37 -5.00
C TYR A 158 -9.75 -6.53 -6.08
N ALA A 159 -8.98 -5.77 -6.87
CA ALA A 159 -9.52 -4.89 -7.90
C ALA A 159 -8.75 -4.95 -9.23
N LYS A 160 -7.98 -6.02 -9.48
CA LYS A 160 -7.18 -6.19 -10.68
C LYS A 160 -8.02 -6.13 -11.98
N ASP A 161 -9.25 -6.65 -11.95
CA ASP A 161 -10.15 -6.63 -13.11
C ASP A 161 -10.68 -5.22 -13.42
N ARG A 162 -10.58 -4.29 -12.47
CA ARG A 162 -10.98 -2.90 -12.62
C ARG A 162 -9.85 -2.01 -13.12
N PHE A 163 -8.60 -2.37 -12.83
CA PHE A 163 -7.40 -1.62 -13.16
C PHE A 163 -6.49 -2.45 -14.06
N GLU A 164 -6.55 -2.16 -15.37
CA GLU A 164 -5.80 -2.92 -16.39
C GLU A 164 -4.30 -3.05 -16.10
N GLY A 165 -3.69 -2.02 -15.50
CA GLY A 165 -2.28 -2.04 -15.10
C GLY A 165 -1.91 -3.10 -14.04
N TYR A 166 -2.89 -3.74 -13.40
CA TYR A 166 -2.69 -4.85 -12.48
C TYR A 166 -3.09 -6.21 -13.07
N SER A 167 -3.66 -6.22 -14.29
CA SER A 167 -3.89 -7.45 -15.06
C SER A 167 -2.53 -8.00 -15.49
N ILE A 168 -2.27 -9.27 -15.18
CA ILE A 168 -1.08 -9.94 -15.70
C ILE A 168 -1.33 -10.18 -17.19
N GLU A 169 -0.69 -9.39 -18.05
CA GLU A 169 -0.53 -9.79 -19.45
C GLU A 169 0.25 -11.09 -19.43
N THR A 170 -0.40 -12.20 -19.80
CA THR A 170 0.33 -13.40 -20.23
C THR A 170 1.09 -12.97 -21.46
N GLU A 171 2.40 -12.74 -21.33
CA GLU A 171 3.28 -12.54 -22.47
C GLU A 171 3.02 -13.67 -23.47
N THR A 172 2.31 -13.36 -24.54
CA THR A 172 2.37 -14.17 -25.73
C THR A 172 3.78 -14.05 -26.25
N THR A 173 4.57 -15.11 -26.04
CA THR A 173 5.88 -15.28 -26.65
C THR A 173 5.71 -15.06 -28.16
N HIS A 174 6.11 -13.88 -28.63
CA HIS A 174 6.37 -13.68 -30.05
C HIS A 174 7.65 -14.45 -30.36
N GLU A 175 7.48 -15.71 -30.81
CA GLU A 175 8.54 -16.40 -31.53
C GLU A 175 8.80 -15.63 -32.83
N HIS A 176 10.01 -15.12 -32.98
CA HIS A 176 10.60 -14.65 -34.23
C HIS A 176 11.60 -15.69 -34.72
#